data_7eaa27db4c78c719d128e247fa921e9e
#
_entry.id   7eaa27db4c78c719d128e247fa921e9e
#
_cell.length_a   1.000
_cell.length_b   1.000
_cell.length_c   1.000
_cell.angle_alpha   90.00
_cell.angle_beta   90.00
_cell.angle_gamma   90.00
#
_symmetry.space_group_name_H-M   'P 1'
#
loop_
_entity.id
_entity.type
_entity.pdbx_description
1 polymer ?
#
loop_
_entity_poly.entity_id
_entity_poly.type
_entity_poly.pdbx_seq_one_letter_code
_entity_poly.pdbx_strand_id
1 'polypeptide(L)'
;MTGMNIQSEGLLFIQKNEIRMKDFLFPQPTDSKSFSLLLLCLRLFFGLMFLLHGLEKLYNYTELCFVFPDPMNIGSEISLLFVIFAEMLCSIGFMAGALFRLSMIPMLIVMITAFFHIHGASIVQGELAFIYLMVFIMMYISGPGQYAV
;
A
#
# COMPACT_ATOMS: atom_id res chain seq x y z
N MET A 1 -34.60 20.30 -30.11
CA MET A 1 -34.66 19.24 -29.08
C MET A 1 -33.30 18.59 -28.76
N THR A 2 -32.18 19.24 -28.98
CA THR A 2 -30.81 18.65 -28.86
C THR A 2 -30.04 19.14 -27.64
N GLY A 3 -30.51 20.12 -26.87
CA GLY A 3 -29.78 20.72 -25.75
C GLY A 3 -29.93 20.00 -24.39
N MET A 4 -30.94 19.13 -24.24
CA MET A 4 -31.23 18.45 -22.95
C MET A 4 -30.42 17.18 -22.77
N ASN A 5 -29.80 16.66 -23.83
CA ASN A 5 -29.02 15.39 -23.78
C ASN A 5 -27.58 15.58 -23.31
N ILE A 6 -26.94 16.69 -23.65
CA ILE A 6 -25.52 16.94 -23.31
C ILE A 6 -25.33 17.18 -21.81
N GLN A 7 -26.27 17.85 -21.16
CA GLN A 7 -26.21 18.14 -19.72
C GLN A 7 -26.44 16.88 -18.86
N SER A 8 -27.36 16.01 -19.30
CA SER A 8 -27.61 14.72 -18.63
C SER A 8 -26.42 13.74 -18.77
N GLU A 9 -25.79 13.70 -19.93
CA GLU A 9 -24.59 12.89 -20.16
C GLU A 9 -23.39 13.37 -19.34
N GLY A 10 -23.20 14.69 -19.21
CA GLY A 10 -22.16 15.27 -18.38
C GLY A 10 -22.34 14.95 -16.89
N LEU A 11 -23.57 15.04 -16.38
CA LEU A 11 -23.89 14.67 -14.99
C LEU A 11 -23.70 13.18 -14.74
N LEU A 12 -24.11 12.32 -15.67
CA LEU A 12 -23.89 10.87 -15.58
C LEU A 12 -22.39 10.51 -15.59
N PHE A 13 -21.59 11.21 -16.39
CA PHE A 13 -20.15 11.00 -16.45
C PHE A 13 -19.45 11.40 -15.14
N ILE A 14 -19.82 12.55 -14.55
CA ILE A 14 -19.30 12.99 -13.26
C ILE A 14 -19.71 12.02 -12.15
N GLN A 15 -20.98 11.64 -12.10
CA GLN A 15 -21.50 10.69 -11.11
C GLN A 15 -20.82 9.30 -11.24
N LYS A 16 -20.58 8.82 -12.45
CA LYS A 16 -19.87 7.58 -12.71
C LYS A 16 -18.40 7.63 -12.26
N ASN A 17 -17.74 8.78 -12.42
CA ASN A 17 -16.37 8.98 -11.94
C ASN A 17 -16.29 9.09 -10.42
N GLU A 18 -17.26 9.72 -9.77
CA GLU A 18 -17.34 9.77 -8.29
C GLU A 18 -17.56 8.37 -7.69
N ILE A 19 -18.46 7.58 -8.25
CA ILE A 19 -18.71 6.18 -7.83
C ILE A 19 -17.44 5.37 -8.03
N ARG A 20 -16.80 5.46 -9.17
CA ARG A 20 -15.56 4.75 -9.49
C ARG A 20 -14.42 5.12 -8.54
N MET A 21 -14.31 6.38 -8.14
CA MET A 21 -13.31 6.85 -7.19
C MET A 21 -13.60 6.38 -5.76
N LYS A 22 -14.87 6.35 -5.35
CA LYS A 22 -15.31 5.79 -4.07
C LYS A 22 -15.04 4.29 -4.00
N ASP A 23 -15.38 3.52 -5.03
CA ASP A 23 -15.12 2.08 -5.09
C ASP A 23 -13.63 1.75 -5.13
N PHE A 24 -12.80 2.64 -5.67
CA PHE A 24 -11.35 2.50 -5.63
C PHE A 24 -10.79 2.73 -4.23
N LEU A 25 -11.23 3.75 -3.52
CA LEU A 25 -10.76 4.09 -2.17
C LEU A 25 -11.35 3.16 -1.11
N PHE A 26 -12.63 2.76 -1.27
CA PHE A 26 -13.38 1.91 -0.35
C PHE A 26 -13.89 0.67 -1.10
N PRO A 27 -13.01 -0.33 -1.34
CA PRO A 27 -13.41 -1.55 -2.03
C PRO A 27 -14.49 -2.31 -1.25
N GLN A 28 -15.47 -2.85 -1.98
CA GLN A 28 -16.56 -3.62 -1.38
C GLN A 28 -16.03 -4.89 -0.67
N PRO A 29 -16.58 -5.23 0.48
CA PRO A 29 -16.16 -6.42 1.22
C PRO A 29 -16.51 -7.70 0.48
N THR A 30 -15.68 -8.73 0.63
CA THR A 30 -15.91 -10.06 0.06
C THR A 30 -17.00 -10.80 0.83
N ASP A 31 -17.92 -11.46 0.15
CA ASP A 31 -19.10 -12.13 0.76
C ASP A 31 -18.75 -13.33 1.66
N SER A 32 -17.60 -13.97 1.47
CA SER A 32 -17.17 -15.12 2.28
C SER A 32 -16.53 -14.69 3.60
N LYS A 33 -17.17 -15.04 4.73
CA LYS A 33 -16.66 -14.77 6.10
C LYS A 33 -15.27 -15.38 6.34
N SER A 34 -15.06 -16.60 5.90
CA SER A 34 -13.79 -17.32 6.07
C SER A 34 -12.66 -16.64 5.29
N PHE A 35 -12.93 -16.18 4.07
CA PHE A 35 -11.95 -15.45 3.26
C PHE A 35 -11.65 -14.08 3.86
N SER A 36 -12.66 -13.38 4.35
CA SER A 36 -12.48 -12.09 5.04
C SER A 36 -11.68 -12.22 6.33
N LEU A 37 -11.85 -13.31 7.08
CA LEU A 37 -11.03 -13.60 8.26
C LEU A 37 -9.57 -13.87 7.88
N LEU A 38 -9.32 -14.63 6.82
CA LEU A 38 -7.96 -14.84 6.30
C LEU A 38 -7.29 -13.52 5.92
N LEU A 39 -8.00 -12.64 5.21
CA LEU A 39 -7.50 -11.32 4.85
C LEU A 39 -7.19 -10.47 6.09
N LEU A 40 -8.01 -10.53 7.13
CA LEU A 40 -7.74 -9.86 8.39
C LEU A 40 -6.46 -10.38 9.05
N CYS A 41 -6.29 -11.70 9.15
CA CYS A 41 -5.08 -12.31 9.71
C CYS A 41 -3.83 -11.90 8.92
N LEU A 42 -3.89 -11.92 7.59
CA LEU A 42 -2.79 -11.48 6.73
C LEU A 42 -2.45 -10.00 6.95
N ARG A 43 -3.46 -9.13 7.03
CA ARG A 43 -3.27 -7.71 7.31
C ARG A 43 -2.57 -7.47 8.64
N LEU A 44 -3.04 -8.12 9.69
CA LEU A 44 -2.45 -7.97 11.02
C LEU A 44 -1.03 -8.52 11.07
N PHE A 45 -0.79 -9.70 10.51
CA PHE A 45 0.52 -10.33 10.52
C PHE A 45 1.55 -9.53 9.70
N PHE A 46 1.29 -9.32 8.42
CA PHE A 46 2.22 -8.61 7.54
C PHE A 46 2.32 -7.13 7.87
N GLY A 47 1.23 -6.49 8.29
CA GLY A 47 1.25 -5.11 8.74
C GLY A 47 2.08 -4.91 10.00
N LEU A 48 1.97 -5.81 10.98
CA LEU A 48 2.79 -5.78 12.20
C LEU A 48 4.27 -5.98 11.88
N MET A 49 4.61 -6.99 11.06
CA MET A 49 6.00 -7.21 10.65
C MET A 49 6.58 -5.99 9.94
N PHE A 50 5.79 -5.38 9.05
CA PHE A 50 6.21 -4.19 8.32
C PHE A 50 6.37 -2.97 9.24
N LEU A 51 5.48 -2.80 10.22
CA LEU A 51 5.59 -1.79 11.25
C LEU A 51 6.88 -1.94 12.08
N LEU A 52 7.25 -3.17 12.45
CA LEU A 52 8.48 -3.44 13.19
C LEU A 52 9.73 -3.03 12.39
N HIS A 53 9.76 -3.26 11.07
CA HIS A 53 10.84 -2.79 10.21
C HIS A 53 10.94 -1.25 10.18
N GLY A 54 9.80 -0.56 10.18
CA GLY A 54 9.76 0.91 10.26
C GLY A 54 10.26 1.44 11.62
N LEU A 55 9.88 0.77 12.71
CA LEU A 55 10.35 1.11 14.07
C LEU A 55 11.86 0.94 14.21
N GLU A 56 12.42 -0.14 13.66
CA GLU A 56 13.87 -0.38 13.65
C GLU A 56 14.61 0.75 12.92
N LYS A 57 14.12 1.18 11.74
CA LYS A 57 14.71 2.30 11.00
C LYS A 57 14.57 3.63 11.73
N LEU A 58 13.44 3.85 12.39
CA LEU A 58 13.22 5.06 13.18
C LEU A 58 14.17 5.10 14.38
N TYR A 59 14.38 3.98 15.04
CA TYR A 59 15.29 3.88 16.20
C TYR A 59 16.74 4.15 15.79
N ASN A 60 17.15 3.67 14.63
CA ASN A 60 18.50 3.85 14.08
C ASN A 60 18.60 5.04 13.10
N TYR A 61 17.68 6.00 13.17
CA TYR A 61 17.57 7.09 12.20
C TYR A 61 18.87 7.89 12.04
N THR A 62 19.51 8.25 13.15
CA THR A 62 20.73 9.06 13.15
C THR A 62 21.93 8.39 12.47
N GLU A 63 21.99 7.08 12.49
CA GLU A 63 23.02 6.30 11.81
C GLU A 63 22.68 6.07 10.33
N LEU A 64 21.39 5.85 10.03
CA LEU A 64 20.92 5.52 8.70
C LEU A 64 20.76 6.74 7.77
N CYS A 65 20.48 7.92 8.30
CA CYS A 65 20.12 9.08 7.48
C CYS A 65 21.20 9.51 6.45
N PHE A 66 22.47 9.19 6.71
CA PHE A 66 23.59 9.53 5.79
C PHE A 66 24.00 8.39 4.88
N VAL A 67 23.65 7.14 5.21
CA VAL A 67 24.11 5.94 4.49
C VAL A 67 22.97 5.16 3.84
N PHE A 68 21.73 5.61 4.02
CA PHE A 68 20.56 4.90 3.49
C PHE A 68 20.59 4.87 1.97
N PRO A 69 20.24 3.74 1.33
CA PRO A 69 20.16 3.64 -0.11
C PRO A 69 19.21 4.67 -0.72
N ASP A 70 19.66 5.40 -1.74
CA ASP A 70 18.87 6.42 -2.44
C ASP A 70 18.77 6.09 -3.93
N PRO A 71 17.93 5.12 -4.32
CA PRO A 71 17.77 4.70 -5.70
C PRO A 71 17.06 5.74 -6.59
N MET A 72 16.36 6.70 -5.97
CA MET A 72 15.64 7.76 -6.69
C MET A 72 16.44 9.06 -6.81
N ASN A 73 17.64 9.14 -6.24
CA ASN A 73 18.49 10.34 -6.19
C ASN A 73 17.78 11.58 -5.59
N ILE A 74 16.97 11.37 -4.56
CA ILE A 74 16.26 12.45 -3.82
C ILE A 74 16.95 12.81 -2.50
N GLY A 75 18.01 12.10 -2.16
CA GLY A 75 18.76 12.21 -0.90
C GLY A 75 18.46 11.07 0.08
N SER A 76 19.52 10.55 0.71
CA SER A 76 19.43 9.40 1.63
C SER A 76 18.46 9.66 2.79
N GLU A 77 18.45 10.87 3.33
CA GLU A 77 17.56 11.27 4.41
C GLU A 77 16.08 11.26 3.98
N ILE A 78 15.77 11.83 2.81
CA ILE A 78 14.40 11.87 2.28
C ILE A 78 13.92 10.47 1.93
N SER A 79 14.79 9.66 1.32
CA SER A 79 14.50 8.25 1.02
C SER A 79 14.19 7.46 2.29
N LEU A 80 14.97 7.64 3.36
CA LEU A 80 14.74 7.01 4.65
C LEU A 80 13.42 7.44 5.28
N LEU A 81 13.11 8.75 5.29
CA LEU A 81 11.84 9.27 5.81
C LEU A 81 10.64 8.71 5.06
N PHE A 82 10.73 8.60 3.73
CA PHE A 82 9.67 8.01 2.92
C PHE A 82 9.45 6.52 3.28
N VAL A 83 10.52 5.76 3.47
CA VAL A 83 10.45 4.35 3.88
C VAL A 83 9.84 4.22 5.27
N ILE A 84 10.27 5.02 6.25
CA ILE A 84 9.71 5.03 7.61
C ILE A 84 8.21 5.37 7.57
N PHE A 85 7.81 6.37 6.79
CA PHE A 85 6.40 6.72 6.58
C PHE A 85 5.60 5.54 6.03
N ALA A 86 6.09 4.87 4.99
CA ALA A 86 5.42 3.72 4.39
C ALA A 86 5.35 2.52 5.34
N GLU A 87 6.43 2.24 6.07
CA GLU A 87 6.52 1.10 6.98
C GLU A 87 5.79 1.32 8.30
N MET A 88 5.62 2.54 8.77
CA MET A 88 4.92 2.83 10.01
C MET A 88 3.49 3.29 9.78
N LEU A 89 3.31 4.46 9.16
CA LEU A 89 1.98 5.09 9.06
C LEU A 89 1.07 4.30 8.12
N CYS A 90 1.59 3.90 6.95
CA CYS A 90 0.79 3.15 5.99
C CYS A 90 0.51 1.72 6.47
N SER A 91 1.40 1.09 7.25
CA SER A 91 1.13 -0.23 7.84
C SER A 91 -0.01 -0.19 8.87
N ILE A 92 -0.13 0.88 9.67
CA ILE A 92 -1.25 1.08 10.59
C ILE A 92 -2.56 1.22 9.80
N GLY A 93 -2.59 2.05 8.75
CA GLY A 93 -3.74 2.18 7.85
C GLY A 93 -4.11 0.87 7.17
N PHE A 94 -3.12 0.11 6.73
CA PHE A 94 -3.27 -1.22 6.16
C PHE A 94 -3.87 -2.22 7.16
N MET A 95 -3.37 -2.29 8.40
CA MET A 95 -3.91 -3.17 9.44
C MET A 95 -5.36 -2.81 9.80
N ALA A 96 -5.66 -1.53 9.97
CA ALA A 96 -7.02 -1.07 10.25
C ALA A 96 -7.97 -1.29 9.05
N GLY A 97 -7.44 -1.32 7.83
CA GLY A 97 -8.22 -1.34 6.59
C GLY A 97 -8.75 0.03 6.17
N ALA A 98 -8.37 1.08 6.91
CA ALA A 98 -8.72 2.45 6.59
C ALA A 98 -7.90 2.93 5.39
N LEU A 99 -8.56 3.51 4.36
CA LEU A 99 -7.93 3.91 3.11
C LEU A 99 -7.01 2.82 2.54
N PHE A 100 -7.45 1.58 2.61
CA PHE A 100 -6.68 0.36 2.39
C PHE A 100 -5.78 0.44 1.16
N ARG A 101 -6.35 0.75 -0.01
CA ARG A 101 -5.60 0.84 -1.27
C ARG A 101 -4.60 2.00 -1.27
N LEU A 102 -4.97 3.12 -0.67
CA LEU A 102 -4.09 4.29 -0.58
C LEU A 102 -2.88 3.99 0.32
N SER A 103 -3.09 3.33 1.45
CA SER A 103 -2.01 2.91 2.36
C SER A 103 -1.06 1.91 1.70
N MET A 104 -1.57 1.04 0.83
CA MET A 104 -0.74 0.03 0.16
C MET A 104 0.16 0.61 -0.95
N ILE A 105 -0.17 1.75 -1.55
CA ILE A 105 0.64 2.35 -2.63
C ILE A 105 2.07 2.64 -2.16
N PRO A 106 2.31 3.40 -1.07
CA PRO A 106 3.68 3.62 -0.58
C PRO A 106 4.39 2.32 -0.16
N MET A 107 3.66 1.38 0.46
CA MET A 107 4.21 0.09 0.86
C MET A 107 4.69 -0.74 -0.35
N LEU A 108 3.91 -0.75 -1.44
CA LEU A 108 4.28 -1.41 -2.70
C LEU A 108 5.50 -0.73 -3.35
N ILE A 109 5.54 0.61 -3.38
CA ILE A 109 6.68 1.37 -3.93
C ILE A 109 7.96 0.99 -3.18
N VAL A 110 7.93 0.97 -1.85
CA VAL A 110 9.09 0.59 -1.03
C VAL A 110 9.55 -0.83 -1.35
N MET A 111 8.64 -1.80 -1.45
CA MET A 111 8.99 -3.20 -1.74
C MET A 111 9.48 -3.40 -3.17
N ILE A 112 8.89 -2.73 -4.16
CA ILE A 112 9.38 -2.74 -5.55
C ILE A 112 10.81 -2.17 -5.60
N THR A 113 11.03 -1.03 -4.96
CA THR A 113 12.35 -0.39 -4.91
C THR A 113 13.37 -1.29 -4.20
N ALA A 114 13.01 -1.87 -3.06
CA ALA A 114 13.88 -2.78 -2.34
C ALA A 114 14.24 -4.02 -3.18
N PHE A 115 13.28 -4.64 -3.83
CA PHE A 115 13.52 -5.85 -4.62
C PHE A 115 14.33 -5.58 -5.89
N PHE A 116 13.94 -4.57 -6.68
CA PHE A 116 14.57 -4.34 -7.98
C PHE A 116 15.86 -3.51 -7.90
N HIS A 117 15.91 -2.46 -7.08
CA HIS A 117 17.06 -1.55 -7.04
C HIS A 117 18.09 -1.96 -5.99
N ILE A 118 17.68 -2.43 -4.82
CA ILE A 118 18.63 -2.79 -3.76
C ILE A 118 19.13 -4.23 -3.94
N HIS A 119 18.23 -5.17 -4.24
CA HIS A 119 18.57 -6.59 -4.38
C HIS A 119 18.73 -7.05 -5.84
N GLY A 120 18.68 -6.15 -6.83
CA GLY A 120 18.91 -6.45 -8.25
C GLY A 120 17.98 -7.52 -8.82
N ALA A 121 16.73 -7.61 -8.34
CA ALA A 121 15.75 -8.64 -8.70
C ALA A 121 16.19 -10.08 -8.37
N SER A 122 17.14 -10.24 -7.46
CA SER A 122 17.58 -11.55 -6.99
C SER A 122 16.64 -12.08 -5.89
N ILE A 123 15.95 -13.18 -6.16
CA ILE A 123 15.04 -13.80 -5.18
C ILE A 123 15.82 -14.27 -3.94
N VAL A 124 17.04 -14.75 -4.11
CA VAL A 124 17.87 -15.27 -3.01
C VAL A 124 18.30 -14.16 -2.04
N GLN A 125 18.66 -12.98 -2.58
CA GLN A 125 19.12 -11.84 -1.75
C GLN A 125 17.95 -10.97 -1.26
N GLY A 126 16.89 -10.88 -2.05
CA GLY A 126 15.69 -10.08 -1.77
C GLY A 126 14.47 -10.91 -1.40
N GLU A 127 14.63 -12.10 -0.83
CA GLU A 127 13.54 -13.02 -0.51
C GLU A 127 12.43 -12.35 0.30
N LEU A 128 12.81 -11.62 1.35
CA LEU A 128 11.86 -10.92 2.21
C LEU A 128 11.09 -9.84 1.45
N ALA A 129 11.78 -9.01 0.67
CA ALA A 129 11.15 -7.96 -0.14
C ALA A 129 10.21 -8.57 -1.20
N PHE A 130 10.60 -9.69 -1.80
CA PHE A 130 9.78 -10.41 -2.76
C PHE A 130 8.51 -11.00 -2.12
N ILE A 131 8.61 -11.63 -0.94
CA ILE A 131 7.45 -12.17 -0.22
C ILE A 131 6.45 -11.05 0.12
N TYR A 132 6.93 -9.94 0.71
CA TYR A 132 6.06 -8.78 0.99
C TYR A 132 5.41 -8.24 -0.27
N LEU A 133 6.19 -8.08 -1.35
CA LEU A 133 5.67 -7.57 -2.62
C LEU A 133 4.53 -8.46 -3.16
N MET A 134 4.72 -9.78 -3.17
CA MET A 134 3.70 -10.71 -3.64
C MET A 134 2.45 -10.68 -2.77
N VAL A 135 2.61 -10.71 -1.45
CA VAL A 135 1.47 -10.64 -0.52
C VAL A 135 0.71 -9.34 -0.67
N PHE A 136 1.40 -8.20 -0.76
CA PHE A 136 0.75 -6.90 -0.93
C PHE A 136 0.03 -6.78 -2.27
N ILE A 137 0.60 -7.28 -3.38
CA ILE A 137 -0.09 -7.32 -4.67
C ILE A 137 -1.37 -8.16 -4.58
N MET A 138 -1.28 -9.38 -4.02
CA MET A 138 -2.45 -10.24 -3.86
C MET A 138 -3.53 -9.59 -2.99
N MET A 139 -3.14 -8.94 -1.90
CA MET A 139 -4.07 -8.25 -1.03
C MET A 139 -4.65 -6.99 -1.67
N TYR A 140 -3.87 -6.25 -2.46
CA TYR A 140 -4.35 -5.09 -3.21
C TYR A 140 -5.48 -5.48 -4.19
N ILE A 141 -5.34 -6.64 -4.84
CA ILE A 141 -6.36 -7.18 -5.77
C ILE A 141 -7.57 -7.70 -5.00
N SER A 142 -7.36 -8.46 -3.91
CA SER A 142 -8.43 -9.08 -3.12
C SER A 142 -9.27 -8.08 -2.33
N GLY A 143 -8.69 -6.91 -1.99
CA GLY A 143 -9.33 -5.92 -1.14
C GLY A 143 -9.21 -6.23 0.37
N PRO A 144 -9.79 -5.36 1.23
CA PRO A 144 -9.57 -5.42 2.67
C PRO A 144 -10.36 -6.48 3.42
N GLY A 145 -11.39 -7.08 2.78
CA GLY A 145 -12.34 -7.99 3.44
C GLY A 145 -13.42 -7.27 4.26
N GLN A 146 -14.33 -8.04 4.88
CA GLN A 146 -15.48 -7.50 5.64
C GLN A 146 -15.09 -6.84 6.97
N TYR A 147 -13.91 -7.10 7.50
CA TYR A 147 -13.42 -6.58 8.78
C TYR A 147 -12.54 -5.32 8.63
N ALA A 148 -12.70 -4.59 7.55
CA ALA A 148 -12.07 -3.29 7.35
C ALA A 148 -12.95 -2.15 7.86
N VAL A 149 -12.31 -1.06 8.31
CA VAL A 149 -12.97 0.17 8.80
C VAL A 149 -13.25 1.11 7.63
#